data_a05b629e51859d7ee8eb9c3a953dacb8
#
_entry.id   a05b629e51859d7ee8eb9c3a953dacb8
#
_cell.length_a   1.000
_cell.length_b   1.000
_cell.length_c   1.000
_cell.angle_alpha   90.00
_cell.angle_beta   90.00
_cell.angle_gamma   90.00
#
_symmetry.space_group_name_H-M   'P 1'
#
loop_
_entity.id
_entity.type
_entity.pdbx_description
1 polymer ?
#
loop_
_entity_poly.entity_id
_entity_poly.type
_entity_poly.pdbx_seq_one_letter_code
_entity_poly.pdbx_strand_id
1 'polypeptide(L)'
;MATTQKSESALLSKVWNIANVLSAAGVGFTDYITQLTYILFLKMDDEKESMGLKSYLPEGCKWKDLSSLSGDDLVEKYEEILKELSKCDGLIGTIFTKATNKLYRPVMLKKVIEMVDEDNWYMMQCQQLKLYRFDGI
;
A
#
# COMPACT_ATOMS: atom_id res chain seq x y z
N MET A 1 -6.67 21.93 -15.97
CA MET A 1 -5.40 21.37 -16.51
C MET A 1 -4.32 21.33 -15.46
N ALA A 2 -4.01 22.43 -14.81
CA ALA A 2 -2.99 22.46 -13.75
C ALA A 2 -3.32 21.50 -12.60
N THR A 3 -4.60 21.39 -12.23
CA THR A 3 -5.06 20.52 -11.16
C THR A 3 -4.85 19.04 -11.51
N THR A 4 -5.13 18.67 -12.77
CA THR A 4 -4.94 17.32 -13.28
C THR A 4 -3.47 16.90 -13.21
N GLN A 5 -2.60 17.73 -13.76
CA GLN A 5 -1.17 17.48 -13.79
C GLN A 5 -0.60 17.40 -12.37
N LYS A 6 -1.11 18.25 -11.48
CA LYS A 6 -0.65 18.28 -10.09
C LYS A 6 -0.99 16.98 -9.37
N SER A 7 -2.18 16.42 -9.57
CA SER A 7 -2.59 15.15 -8.98
C SER A 7 -1.75 13.99 -9.49
N GLU A 8 -1.56 13.91 -10.79
CA GLU A 8 -0.73 12.87 -11.40
C GLU A 8 0.71 12.98 -10.94
N SER A 9 1.25 14.20 -10.92
CA SER A 9 2.60 14.46 -10.46
C SER A 9 2.80 14.02 -9.00
N ALA A 10 1.82 14.34 -8.14
CA ALA A 10 1.91 13.98 -6.73
C ALA A 10 1.94 12.47 -6.54
N LEU A 11 1.04 11.75 -7.23
CA LEU A 11 0.98 10.29 -7.16
C LEU A 11 2.27 9.66 -7.66
N LEU A 12 2.74 10.08 -8.84
CA LEU A 12 3.97 9.56 -9.44
C LEU A 12 5.18 9.85 -8.58
N SER A 13 5.27 11.07 -8.03
CA SER A 13 6.38 11.44 -7.15
C SER A 13 6.44 10.55 -5.92
N LYS A 14 5.29 10.27 -5.32
CA LYS A 14 5.24 9.40 -4.13
C LYS A 14 5.66 7.98 -4.47
N VAL A 15 5.16 7.42 -5.57
CA VAL A 15 5.54 6.08 -6.01
C VAL A 15 7.05 6.01 -6.26
N TRP A 16 7.62 7.01 -6.96
CA TRP A 16 9.04 7.06 -7.22
C TRP A 16 9.88 7.18 -5.96
N ASN A 17 9.44 7.99 -5.00
CA ASN A 17 10.15 8.13 -3.73
C ASN A 17 10.21 6.81 -2.97
N ILE A 18 9.09 6.08 -2.93
CA ILE A 18 9.03 4.79 -2.27
C ILE A 18 9.90 3.77 -3.01
N ALA A 19 9.85 3.78 -4.34
CA ALA A 19 10.66 2.90 -5.17
C ALA A 19 12.16 3.13 -4.91
N ASN A 20 12.58 4.40 -4.76
CA ASN A 20 13.96 4.73 -4.47
C ASN A 20 14.40 4.17 -3.12
N VAL A 21 13.54 4.24 -2.10
CA VAL A 21 13.83 3.69 -0.77
C VAL A 21 14.03 2.17 -0.88
N LEU A 22 13.16 1.49 -1.59
CA LEU A 22 13.23 0.04 -1.75
C LEU A 22 14.44 -0.38 -2.57
N SER A 23 14.75 0.36 -3.63
CA SER A 23 15.93 0.11 -4.45
C SER A 23 17.21 0.27 -3.63
N ALA A 24 17.28 1.30 -2.79
CA ALA A 24 18.42 1.53 -1.90
C ALA A 24 18.59 0.40 -0.88
N ALA A 25 17.49 -0.30 -0.54
CA ALA A 25 17.53 -1.45 0.36
C ALA A 25 17.95 -2.74 -0.35
N GLY A 26 18.20 -2.68 -1.66
CA GLY A 26 18.60 -3.85 -2.44
C GLY A 26 17.44 -4.70 -2.92
N VAL A 27 16.22 -4.17 -2.88
CA VAL A 27 15.03 -4.88 -3.35
C VAL A 27 14.94 -4.75 -4.87
N GLY A 28 14.80 -5.87 -5.56
CA GLY A 28 14.71 -5.88 -7.03
C GLY A 28 13.40 -5.27 -7.53
N PHE A 29 13.40 -4.88 -8.80
CA PHE A 29 12.27 -4.17 -9.42
C PHE A 29 10.93 -4.90 -9.24
N THR A 30 10.90 -6.19 -9.56
CA THR A 30 9.67 -6.97 -9.45
C THR A 30 9.21 -7.08 -7.99
N ASP A 31 10.18 -7.27 -7.08
CA ASP A 31 9.87 -7.41 -5.66
C ASP A 31 9.34 -6.11 -5.08
N TYR A 32 9.90 -4.95 -5.42
CA TYR A 32 9.40 -3.71 -4.85
C TYR A 32 7.98 -3.39 -5.32
N ILE A 33 7.67 -3.66 -6.57
CA ILE A 33 6.31 -3.45 -7.09
C ILE A 33 5.32 -4.33 -6.33
N THR A 34 5.67 -5.59 -6.13
CA THR A 34 4.83 -6.54 -5.41
C THR A 34 4.61 -6.10 -3.97
N GLN A 35 5.69 -5.75 -3.27
CA GLN A 35 5.59 -5.31 -1.88
C GLN A 35 4.78 -4.02 -1.75
N LEU A 36 5.01 -3.08 -2.65
CA LEU A 36 4.26 -1.82 -2.64
C LEU A 36 2.77 -2.06 -2.88
N THR A 37 2.43 -3.00 -3.76
CA THR A 37 1.03 -3.38 -4.02
C THR A 37 0.36 -3.86 -2.74
N TYR A 38 1.02 -4.74 -1.99
CA TYR A 38 0.47 -5.24 -0.73
C TYR A 38 0.24 -4.11 0.27
N ILE A 39 1.24 -3.27 0.45
CA ILE A 39 1.19 -2.18 1.42
C ILE A 39 0.11 -1.16 1.05
N LEU A 40 0.04 -0.79 -0.23
CA LEU A 40 -0.96 0.16 -0.71
C LEU A 40 -2.38 -0.40 -0.56
N PHE A 41 -2.56 -1.70 -0.82
CA PHE A 41 -3.86 -2.31 -0.65
C PHE A 41 -4.36 -2.19 0.80
N LEU A 42 -3.49 -2.47 1.76
CA LEU A 42 -3.83 -2.34 3.17
C LEU A 42 -4.17 -0.89 3.54
N LYS A 43 -3.39 0.05 3.04
CA LYS A 43 -3.61 1.47 3.31
C LYS A 43 -4.93 1.96 2.71
N MET A 44 -5.19 1.60 1.46
CA MET A 44 -6.40 2.04 0.77
C MET A 44 -7.66 1.46 1.39
N ASP A 45 -7.60 0.22 1.90
CA ASP A 45 -8.72 -0.36 2.63
C ASP A 45 -9.03 0.43 3.91
N ASP A 46 -7.99 0.84 4.62
CA ASP A 46 -8.13 1.67 5.82
C ASP A 46 -8.76 3.03 5.48
N GLU A 47 -8.32 3.63 4.39
CA GLU A 47 -8.87 4.92 3.94
C GLU A 47 -10.34 4.81 3.57
N LYS A 48 -10.72 3.73 2.89
CA LYS A 48 -12.13 3.47 2.55
C LYS A 48 -12.96 3.29 3.82
N GLU A 49 -12.46 2.54 4.78
CA GLU A 49 -13.15 2.32 6.05
C GLU A 49 -13.35 3.64 6.79
N SER A 50 -12.36 4.52 6.76
CA SER A 50 -12.46 5.85 7.35
C SER A 50 -13.54 6.71 6.71
N MET A 51 -13.91 6.42 5.47
CA MET A 51 -14.97 7.13 4.76
C MET A 51 -16.33 6.46 4.89
N GLY A 52 -16.44 5.46 5.76
CA GLY A 52 -17.70 4.77 6.00
C GLY A 52 -17.96 3.61 5.06
N LEU A 53 -17.00 3.25 4.22
CA LEU A 53 -17.12 2.10 3.35
C LEU A 53 -16.69 0.83 4.07
N LYS A 54 -17.15 -0.31 3.59
CA LYS A 54 -16.86 -1.60 4.22
C LYS A 54 -15.41 -2.00 4.00
N SER A 55 -14.75 -2.44 5.06
CA SER A 55 -13.42 -3.04 4.98
C SER A 55 -13.54 -4.49 4.49
N TYR A 56 -12.62 -4.89 3.63
CA TYR A 56 -12.54 -6.27 3.14
C TYR A 56 -11.55 -7.12 3.92
N LEU A 57 -10.83 -6.51 4.88
CA LEU A 57 -9.77 -7.20 5.62
C LEU A 57 -10.28 -7.79 6.93
N PRO A 58 -9.82 -9.00 7.32
CA PRO A 58 -10.14 -9.57 8.63
C PRO A 58 -9.57 -8.74 9.77
N GLU A 59 -10.14 -8.89 10.95
CA GLU A 59 -9.59 -8.28 12.15
C GLU A 59 -8.16 -8.77 12.37
N GLY A 60 -7.29 -7.85 12.75
CA GLY A 60 -5.87 -8.15 12.96
C GLY A 60 -5.01 -8.03 11.70
N CYS A 61 -5.63 -7.82 10.53
CA CYS A 61 -4.93 -7.68 9.26
C CYS A 61 -5.10 -6.29 8.66
N LYS A 62 -5.42 -5.30 9.48
CA LYS A 62 -5.69 -3.95 9.01
C LYS A 62 -4.47 -3.05 9.10
N TRP A 63 -4.49 -1.96 8.36
CA TRP A 63 -3.41 -0.97 8.37
C TRP A 63 -3.05 -0.51 9.78
N LYS A 64 -4.05 -0.29 10.62
CA LYS A 64 -3.84 0.17 12.00
C LYS A 64 -3.04 -0.82 12.82
N ASP A 65 -3.20 -2.11 12.55
CA ASP A 65 -2.47 -3.15 13.26
C ASP A 65 -0.98 -3.15 12.89
N LEU A 66 -0.66 -2.56 11.75
CA LEU A 66 0.70 -2.52 11.21
C LEU A 66 1.37 -1.18 11.51
N SER A 67 0.68 -0.07 11.26
CA SER A 67 1.28 1.26 11.30
C SER A 67 1.72 1.72 12.68
N SER A 68 1.14 1.15 13.73
CA SER A 68 1.49 1.49 15.11
C SER A 68 2.74 0.76 15.61
N LEU A 69 3.24 -0.21 14.86
CA LEU A 69 4.38 -1.04 15.27
C LEU A 69 5.69 -0.52 14.69
N SER A 70 6.80 -1.03 15.22
CA SER A 70 8.14 -0.74 14.73
C SER A 70 9.06 -1.91 15.09
N GLY A 71 10.27 -1.89 14.52
CA GLY A 71 11.27 -2.91 14.80
C GLY A 71 10.83 -4.31 14.36
N ASP A 72 11.27 -5.31 15.10
CA ASP A 72 10.97 -6.71 14.78
C ASP A 72 9.48 -7.01 14.87
N ASP A 73 8.76 -6.35 15.77
CA ASP A 73 7.32 -6.53 15.91
C ASP A 73 6.59 -6.15 14.61
N LEU A 74 7.05 -5.10 13.96
CA LEU A 74 6.49 -4.65 12.68
C LEU A 74 6.71 -5.71 11.59
N VAL A 75 7.93 -6.23 11.50
CA VAL A 75 8.26 -7.25 10.49
C VAL A 75 7.43 -8.51 10.71
N GLU A 76 7.35 -8.97 11.96
CA GLU A 76 6.57 -10.16 12.31
C GLU A 76 5.09 -9.97 11.97
N LYS A 77 4.54 -8.81 12.29
CA LYS A 77 3.13 -8.52 12.02
C LYS A 77 2.85 -8.47 10.53
N TYR A 78 3.75 -7.84 9.77
CA TYR A 78 3.62 -7.78 8.32
C TYR A 78 3.60 -9.17 7.71
N GLU A 79 4.53 -10.03 8.14
CA GLU A 79 4.58 -11.41 7.66
C GLU A 79 3.33 -12.20 8.04
N GLU A 80 2.84 -12.00 9.25
CA GLU A 80 1.59 -12.63 9.71
C GLU A 80 0.40 -12.20 8.85
N ILE A 81 0.30 -10.89 8.56
CA ILE A 81 -0.77 -10.35 7.73
C ILE A 81 -0.71 -10.96 6.32
N LEU A 82 0.46 -11.00 5.71
CA LEU A 82 0.61 -11.58 4.37
C LEU A 82 0.18 -13.05 4.35
N LYS A 83 0.57 -13.80 5.37
CA LYS A 83 0.22 -15.21 5.50
C LYS A 83 -1.30 -15.40 5.65
N GLU A 84 -1.92 -14.61 6.51
CA GLU A 84 -3.36 -14.71 6.75
C GLU A 84 -4.15 -14.32 5.51
N LEU A 85 -3.75 -13.26 4.81
CA LEU A 85 -4.45 -12.81 3.61
C LEU A 85 -4.27 -13.77 2.44
N SER A 86 -3.15 -14.50 2.38
CA SER A 86 -2.93 -15.50 1.34
C SER A 86 -3.91 -16.68 1.45
N LYS A 87 -4.52 -16.88 2.63
CA LYS A 87 -5.48 -17.94 2.87
C LYS A 87 -6.92 -17.51 2.61
N CYS A 88 -7.17 -16.23 2.39
CA CYS A 88 -8.51 -15.71 2.17
C CYS A 88 -9.05 -16.12 0.81
N ASP A 89 -10.37 -16.20 0.72
CA ASP A 89 -11.05 -16.50 -0.55
C ASP A 89 -11.25 -15.23 -1.36
N GLY A 90 -11.52 -15.39 -2.65
CA GLY A 90 -11.88 -14.32 -3.55
C GLY A 90 -10.71 -13.41 -3.91
N LEU A 91 -11.01 -12.12 -4.08
CA LEU A 91 -10.04 -11.14 -4.54
C LEU A 91 -8.83 -11.00 -3.62
N ILE A 92 -9.07 -11.02 -2.31
CA ILE A 92 -8.00 -10.87 -1.32
C ILE A 92 -6.98 -12.01 -1.46
N GLY A 93 -7.45 -13.25 -1.50
CA GLY A 93 -6.58 -14.41 -1.69
C GLY A 93 -5.84 -14.38 -3.02
N THR A 94 -6.48 -13.83 -4.05
CA THR A 94 -5.85 -13.69 -5.37
C THR A 94 -4.70 -12.68 -5.33
N ILE A 95 -4.93 -11.51 -4.72
CA ILE A 95 -3.90 -10.46 -4.61
C ILE A 95 -2.72 -10.95 -3.78
N PHE A 96 -2.98 -11.65 -2.69
CA PHE A 96 -1.95 -12.08 -1.75
C PHE A 96 -1.52 -13.54 -1.95
N THR A 97 -1.78 -14.11 -3.14
CA THR A 97 -1.37 -15.48 -3.46
C THR A 97 0.14 -15.64 -3.25
N LYS A 98 0.51 -16.59 -2.39
CA LYS A 98 1.93 -16.88 -2.07
C LYS A 98 2.71 -15.65 -1.65
N ALA A 99 2.04 -14.68 -1.04
CA ALA A 99 2.69 -13.45 -0.62
C ALA A 99 3.78 -13.74 0.41
N THR A 100 4.95 -13.16 0.18
CA THR A 100 6.09 -13.28 1.09
C THR A 100 6.70 -11.90 1.30
N ASN A 101 7.27 -11.69 2.49
CA ASN A 101 7.95 -10.45 2.81
C ASN A 101 9.33 -10.42 2.16
N LYS A 102 9.64 -9.35 1.44
CA LYS A 102 10.96 -9.06 0.89
C LYS A 102 11.62 -7.85 1.55
N LEU A 103 10.94 -7.27 2.53
CA LEU A 103 11.43 -6.10 3.28
C LEU A 103 11.90 -6.56 4.65
N TYR A 104 13.07 -7.18 4.68
CA TYR A 104 13.59 -7.85 5.88
C TYR A 104 14.11 -6.88 6.94
N ARG A 105 14.47 -5.67 6.55
CA ARG A 105 15.01 -4.68 7.47
C ARG A 105 13.87 -3.88 8.11
N PRO A 106 13.71 -3.97 9.44
CA PRO A 106 12.61 -3.26 10.10
C PRO A 106 12.59 -1.77 9.84
N VAL A 107 13.75 -1.13 9.80
CA VAL A 107 13.86 0.32 9.57
C VAL A 107 13.33 0.68 8.18
N MET A 108 13.65 -0.12 7.17
CA MET A 108 13.18 0.13 5.80
C MET A 108 11.69 -0.11 5.66
N LEU A 109 11.17 -1.17 6.26
CA LEU A 109 9.74 -1.44 6.25
C LEU A 109 8.97 -0.31 6.92
N LYS A 110 9.45 0.16 8.09
CA LYS A 110 8.83 1.26 8.80
C LYS A 110 8.84 2.53 7.96
N LYS A 111 9.95 2.81 7.28
CA LYS A 111 10.07 3.99 6.44
C LYS A 111 9.06 3.97 5.29
N VAL A 112 8.90 2.82 4.63
CA VAL A 112 7.91 2.68 3.55
C VAL A 112 6.50 2.88 4.09
N ILE A 113 6.18 2.30 5.24
CA ILE A 113 4.88 2.46 5.86
C ILE A 113 4.60 3.93 6.21
N GLU A 114 5.58 4.63 6.76
CA GLU A 114 5.43 6.05 7.07
C GLU A 114 5.22 6.89 5.82
N MET A 115 5.96 6.60 4.75
CA MET A 115 5.80 7.31 3.48
C MET A 115 4.43 7.08 2.88
N VAL A 116 3.92 5.86 2.95
CA VAL A 116 2.59 5.52 2.45
C VAL A 116 1.53 6.21 3.31
N ASP A 117 1.75 6.29 4.62
CA ASP A 117 0.77 6.86 5.55
C ASP A 117 0.63 8.39 5.42
N GLU A 118 1.58 9.06 4.77
CA GLU A 118 1.55 10.52 4.60
C GLU A 118 0.42 11.03 3.72
N ASP A 119 -0.11 10.19 2.82
CA ASP A 119 -1.08 10.62 1.82
C ASP A 119 -2.33 9.77 1.83
N ASN A 120 -3.41 10.31 1.26
CA ASN A 120 -4.64 9.56 1.04
C ASN A 120 -4.64 9.03 -0.40
N TRP A 121 -4.20 7.79 -0.56
CA TRP A 121 -4.03 7.15 -1.87
C TRP A 121 -5.35 6.90 -2.57
N TYR A 122 -6.38 6.52 -1.80
CA TYR A 122 -7.70 6.28 -2.34
C TYR A 122 -8.27 7.55 -2.97
N MET A 123 -8.14 8.68 -2.28
CA MET A 123 -8.60 9.96 -2.80
C MET A 123 -7.83 10.39 -4.04
N MET A 124 -6.51 10.19 -4.05
CA MET A 124 -5.69 10.51 -5.23
C MET A 124 -6.11 9.66 -6.43
N GLN A 125 -6.36 8.37 -6.20
CA GLN A 125 -6.82 7.47 -7.25
C GLN A 125 -8.20 7.90 -7.77
N CYS A 126 -9.12 8.24 -6.89
CA CYS A 126 -10.45 8.69 -7.27
C CYS A 126 -10.42 9.97 -8.11
N GLN A 127 -9.56 10.92 -7.73
CA GLN A 127 -9.38 12.15 -8.48
C GLN A 127 -8.86 11.86 -9.88
N GLN A 128 -7.88 10.97 -10.00
CA GLN A 128 -7.32 10.59 -11.28
C GLN A 128 -8.35 9.89 -12.16
N LEU A 129 -9.12 8.97 -11.58
CA LEU A 129 -10.19 8.27 -12.30
C LEU A 129 -11.29 9.23 -12.77
N LYS A 130 -11.65 10.21 -11.97
CA LYS A 130 -12.60 11.23 -12.35
C LYS A 130 -12.12 12.02 -13.55
N LEU A 131 -10.85 12.35 -13.59
CA LEU A 131 -10.26 13.10 -14.69
C LEU A 131 -10.31 12.28 -16.00
N TYR A 132 -9.92 11.03 -15.94
CA TYR A 132 -9.98 10.13 -17.09
C TYR A 132 -11.41 9.93 -17.57
N ARG A 133 -12.34 9.74 -16.65
CA ARG A 133 -13.74 9.56 -16.97
C ARG A 133 -14.31 10.82 -17.65
N PHE A 134 -13.95 11.98 -17.14
CA PHE A 134 -14.40 13.25 -17.70
C PHE A 134 -13.86 13.46 -19.10
N ASP A 135 -12.60 13.17 -19.31
CA ASP A 135 -11.95 13.32 -20.61
C ASP A 135 -12.45 12.28 -21.62
N GLY A 136 -12.93 11.15 -21.16
CA GLY A 136 -13.42 10.08 -21.99
C GLY A 136 -14.81 10.32 -22.59
N ILE A 137 -15.47 11.34 -22.13
CA ILE A 137 -16.77 11.72 -22.65
C ILE A 137 -16.61 12.68 -23.80
#